data_db49bcf5f42d50d91e7bf40af6400fa2
#
_entry.id   db49bcf5f42d50d91e7bf40af6400fa2
#
_cell.length_a   1.000
_cell.length_b   1.000
_cell.length_c   1.000
_cell.angle_alpha   90.00
_cell.angle_beta   90.00
_cell.angle_gamma   90.00
#
_symmetry.space_group_name_H-M   'P 1'
#
loop_
_entity.id
_entity.type
_entity.pdbx_description
1 polymer ?
#
loop_
_entity_poly.entity_id
_entity_poly.type
_entity_poly.pdbx_seq_one_letter_code
_entity_poly.pdbx_strand_id
1 'polypeptide(L)'
;MRKNIFIISLTFILGLASCSFTSSNFDQTDKDKLLVQLISYVLDQGHFVKKEINDDFSRKVFNEYLNILDPYKRYFYKSDIEEFKKYKDQLDNKFINAEIDFFDLTYNRVQKRFNESKLIYKEILSNPFDYQIDENFNADFESLDYVKNKSEMEDRWRKQLKFSSIESYNNLLEEQEKELDNDSTYVEKSISEIEIESRESSLKTLNEMYDFYEDITRSDWFSFYINSFVEQYDPHTIYYNPEAKDRFDVDMSGNYAGIGARLSKKFDKIEVVEIISGGPAWRQNLLEVGDIILKVRQNDEDESESTSILGMPISDAVKLIKGPKGTNVILTLKKVDGEIVDLTIKR
;
A
#
# COMPACT_ATOMS: atom_id res chain seq x y z
N MET A 1 -34.09 51.19 30.98
CA MET A 1 -33.96 50.62 29.61
C MET A 1 -32.51 50.64 29.05
N ARG A 2 -31.76 51.68 29.19
CA ARG A 2 -30.36 51.74 28.63
C ARG A 2 -29.36 50.70 29.23
N LYS A 3 -29.46 50.37 30.51
CA LYS A 3 -28.57 49.34 31.17
C LYS A 3 -28.81 47.94 30.66
N ASN A 4 -30.08 47.58 30.37
CA ASN A 4 -30.41 46.24 29.90
C ASN A 4 -30.00 46.00 28.41
N ILE A 5 -30.00 47.08 27.60
CA ILE A 5 -29.51 47.02 26.20
C ILE A 5 -27.99 46.80 26.18
N PHE A 6 -27.24 47.40 27.11
CA PHE A 6 -25.79 47.24 27.20
C PHE A 6 -25.40 45.80 27.63
N ILE A 7 -26.16 45.18 28.53
CA ILE A 7 -25.95 43.79 28.96
C ILE A 7 -26.29 42.80 27.85
N ILE A 8 -27.39 43.01 27.12
CA ILE A 8 -27.77 42.18 25.98
C ILE A 8 -26.74 42.31 24.82
N SER A 9 -26.23 43.52 24.56
CA SER A 9 -25.17 43.74 23.54
C SER A 9 -23.84 43.07 23.94
N LEU A 10 -23.49 43.11 25.24
CA LEU A 10 -22.25 42.50 25.74
C LEU A 10 -22.32 40.96 25.70
N THR A 11 -23.47 40.35 26.01
CA THR A 11 -23.69 38.91 25.90
C THR A 11 -23.73 38.43 24.47
N PHE A 12 -24.24 39.26 23.54
CA PHE A 12 -24.21 38.93 22.09
C PHE A 12 -22.82 39.01 21.51
N ILE A 13 -21.96 39.97 21.92
CA ILE A 13 -20.58 40.08 21.51
C ILE A 13 -19.72 38.93 22.09
N LEU A 14 -19.97 38.54 23.35
CA LEU A 14 -19.31 37.36 23.97
C LEU A 14 -19.76 36.04 23.31
N GLY A 15 -21.00 35.94 22.89
CA GLY A 15 -21.55 34.79 22.13
C GLY A 15 -20.95 34.67 20.72
N LEU A 16 -20.69 35.80 20.05
CA LEU A 16 -20.03 35.81 18.72
C LEU A 16 -18.51 35.55 18.81
N ALA A 17 -17.85 35.95 19.91
CA ALA A 17 -16.44 35.64 20.15
C ALA A 17 -16.20 34.15 20.48
N SER A 18 -17.21 33.46 21.05
CA SER A 18 -17.10 32.01 21.33
C SER A 18 -17.39 31.12 20.12
N CYS A 19 -17.96 31.65 19.02
CA CYS A 19 -18.15 30.94 17.77
C CYS A 19 -16.93 31.01 16.80
N SER A 20 -15.90 31.77 17.16
CA SER A 20 -14.61 31.70 16.46
C SER A 20 -13.71 30.63 17.07
N PHE A 21 -14.23 29.43 17.30
CA PHE A 21 -13.37 28.26 17.28
C PHE A 21 -12.90 28.14 15.82
N THR A 22 -11.75 28.78 15.53
CA THR A 22 -10.94 28.35 14.42
C THR A 22 -10.77 26.85 14.61
N SER A 23 -11.31 26.05 13.72
CA SER A 23 -10.85 24.69 13.54
C SER A 23 -9.33 24.83 13.30
N SER A 24 -8.54 24.63 14.33
CA SER A 24 -7.11 24.46 14.17
C SER A 24 -7.03 23.25 13.23
N ASN A 25 -6.69 23.51 11.98
CA ASN A 25 -6.34 22.42 11.06
C ASN A 25 -5.08 21.82 11.68
N PHE A 26 -5.29 20.79 12.52
CA PHE A 26 -4.20 19.93 12.95
C PHE A 26 -3.51 19.46 11.67
N ASP A 27 -2.23 19.76 11.56
CA ASP A 27 -1.45 19.19 10.47
C ASP A 27 -1.35 17.66 10.64
N GLN A 28 -0.85 16.96 9.65
CA GLN A 28 -0.77 15.51 9.71
C GLN A 28 0.16 15.04 10.85
N THR A 29 1.21 15.77 11.12
CA THR A 29 2.17 15.48 12.20
C THR A 29 1.52 15.57 13.59
N ASP A 30 0.66 16.56 13.81
CA ASP A 30 -0.07 16.69 15.08
C ASP A 30 -1.08 15.56 15.27
N LYS A 31 -1.75 15.13 14.20
CA LYS A 31 -2.66 13.98 14.24
C LYS A 31 -1.93 12.69 14.56
N ASP A 32 -0.78 12.47 13.95
CA ASP A 32 0.05 11.29 14.18
C ASP A 32 0.58 11.24 15.63
N LYS A 33 1.04 12.36 16.16
CA LYS A 33 1.46 12.46 17.57
C LYS A 33 0.32 12.17 18.53
N LEU A 34 -0.85 12.76 18.28
CA LEU A 34 -2.05 12.49 19.10
C LEU A 34 -2.44 11.01 19.04
N LEU A 35 -2.31 10.38 17.89
CA LEU A 35 -2.59 8.96 17.71
C LEU A 35 -1.60 8.09 18.51
N VAL A 36 -0.30 8.38 18.44
CA VAL A 36 0.72 7.69 19.26
C VAL A 36 0.40 7.83 20.75
N GLN A 37 0.08 9.04 21.21
CA GLN A 37 -0.29 9.30 22.59
C GLN A 37 -1.51 8.49 23.03
N LEU A 38 -2.55 8.44 22.19
CA LEU A 38 -3.76 7.66 22.48
C LEU A 38 -3.46 6.16 22.55
N ILE A 39 -2.70 5.63 21.58
CA ILE A 39 -2.36 4.20 21.55
C ILE A 39 -1.49 3.84 22.75
N SER A 40 -0.46 4.62 23.05
CA SER A 40 0.38 4.41 24.23
C SER A 40 -0.46 4.37 25.51
N TYR A 41 -1.40 5.32 25.68
CA TYR A 41 -2.32 5.34 26.81
C TYR A 41 -3.23 4.11 26.89
N VAL A 42 -3.82 3.71 25.76
CA VAL A 42 -4.71 2.53 25.69
C VAL A 42 -3.94 1.24 26.01
N LEU A 43 -2.72 1.09 25.51
CA LEU A 43 -1.90 -0.07 25.79
C LEU A 43 -1.45 -0.11 27.27
N ASP A 44 -1.08 1.05 27.86
CA ASP A 44 -0.67 1.13 29.25
C ASP A 44 -1.85 0.88 30.20
N GLN A 45 -3.02 1.46 29.97
CA GLN A 45 -4.16 1.38 30.88
C GLN A 45 -5.09 0.23 30.60
N GLY A 46 -5.31 -0.15 29.32
CA GLY A 46 -6.34 -1.07 28.88
C GLY A 46 -5.86 -2.47 28.51
N HIS A 47 -4.58 -2.63 28.16
CA HIS A 47 -4.09 -3.93 27.71
C HIS A 47 -3.98 -4.92 28.90
N PHE A 48 -4.42 -6.19 28.68
CA PHE A 48 -4.41 -7.23 29.71
C PHE A 48 -2.99 -7.57 30.17
N VAL A 49 -2.06 -7.66 29.21
CA VAL A 49 -0.64 -7.94 29.50
C VAL A 49 0.09 -6.60 29.67
N LYS A 50 0.61 -6.37 30.87
CA LYS A 50 1.48 -5.20 31.12
C LYS A 50 2.86 -5.50 30.58
N LYS A 51 3.41 -4.57 29.84
CA LYS A 51 4.80 -4.63 29.34
C LYS A 51 5.59 -3.46 29.93
N GLU A 52 6.84 -3.74 30.26
CA GLU A 52 7.79 -2.68 30.55
C GLU A 52 8.28 -2.06 29.24
N ILE A 53 7.98 -0.78 29.07
CA ILE A 53 8.46 0.00 27.94
C ILE A 53 9.85 0.55 28.33
N ASN A 54 10.88 -0.13 27.87
CA ASN A 54 12.29 0.11 28.21
C ASN A 54 13.19 -0.11 26.97
N ASP A 55 14.51 -0.01 27.14
CA ASP A 55 15.48 -0.20 26.03
C ASP A 55 15.34 -1.57 25.35
N ASP A 56 14.98 -2.65 26.05
CA ASP A 56 14.75 -3.95 25.44
C ASP A 56 13.50 -3.96 24.55
N PHE A 57 12.46 -3.29 24.99
CA PHE A 57 11.27 -3.05 24.17
C PHE A 57 11.63 -2.23 22.93
N SER A 58 12.39 -1.14 23.11
CA SER A 58 12.88 -0.28 22.04
C SER A 58 13.66 -1.08 20.97
N ARG A 59 14.58 -1.96 21.38
CA ARG A 59 15.38 -2.80 20.47
C ARG A 59 14.52 -3.76 19.65
N LYS A 60 13.49 -4.34 20.24
CA LYS A 60 12.56 -5.26 19.55
C LYS A 60 11.76 -4.51 18.51
N VAL A 61 11.17 -3.37 18.89
CA VAL A 61 10.45 -2.47 17.95
C VAL A 61 11.36 -2.06 16.80
N PHE A 62 12.58 -1.63 17.08
CA PHE A 62 13.54 -1.21 16.07
C PHE A 62 13.85 -2.31 15.05
N ASN A 63 14.13 -3.52 15.53
CA ASN A 63 14.45 -4.64 14.66
C ASN A 63 13.24 -5.06 13.81
N GLU A 64 12.06 -5.16 14.43
CA GLU A 64 10.82 -5.51 13.76
C GLU A 64 10.46 -4.49 12.68
N TYR A 65 10.50 -3.22 13.01
CA TYR A 65 10.17 -2.16 12.06
C TYR A 65 11.14 -2.13 10.86
N LEU A 66 12.44 -2.28 11.08
CA LEU A 66 13.40 -2.36 9.97
C LEU A 66 13.18 -3.61 9.10
N ASN A 67 12.80 -4.73 9.70
CA ASN A 67 12.45 -5.94 8.97
C ASN A 67 11.20 -5.76 8.11
N ILE A 68 10.20 -5.04 8.60
CA ILE A 68 9.01 -4.66 7.81
C ILE A 68 9.40 -3.78 6.61
N LEU A 69 10.30 -2.81 6.81
CA LEU A 69 10.70 -1.87 5.75
C LEU A 69 11.59 -2.49 4.67
N ASP A 70 12.47 -3.43 5.03
CA ASP A 70 13.45 -4.03 4.10
C ASP A 70 13.76 -5.49 4.46
N PRO A 71 12.78 -6.41 4.35
CA PRO A 71 12.93 -7.81 4.75
C PRO A 71 14.00 -8.55 3.92
N TYR A 72 14.24 -8.10 2.69
CA TYR A 72 15.22 -8.70 1.77
C TYR A 72 16.56 -7.97 1.73
N LYS A 73 16.75 -6.94 2.57
CA LYS A 73 17.96 -6.09 2.64
C LYS A 73 18.44 -5.60 1.27
N ARG A 74 17.49 -5.17 0.44
CA ARG A 74 17.71 -4.74 -0.94
C ARG A 74 17.38 -3.28 -1.20
N TYR A 75 17.08 -2.52 -0.14
CA TYR A 75 16.78 -1.09 -0.22
C TYR A 75 17.79 -0.26 0.55
N PHE A 76 17.98 -0.54 1.85
CA PHE A 76 18.85 0.27 2.70
C PHE A 76 20.34 -0.06 2.51
N TYR A 77 21.14 0.99 2.66
CA TYR A 77 22.59 0.87 2.77
C TYR A 77 23.01 0.81 4.24
N LYS A 78 24.22 0.33 4.48
CA LYS A 78 24.82 0.31 5.83
C LYS A 78 24.83 1.69 6.48
N SER A 79 25.04 2.76 5.71
CA SER A 79 24.99 4.13 6.18
C SER A 79 23.59 4.55 6.70
N ASP A 80 22.52 4.06 6.07
CA ASP A 80 21.15 4.32 6.52
C ASP A 80 20.92 3.66 7.88
N ILE A 81 21.36 2.41 8.01
CA ILE A 81 21.24 1.65 9.25
C ILE A 81 22.06 2.28 10.39
N GLU A 82 23.28 2.77 10.11
CA GLU A 82 24.08 3.47 11.12
C GLU A 82 23.40 4.78 11.60
N GLU A 83 22.68 5.46 10.72
CA GLU A 83 21.86 6.61 11.11
C GLU A 83 20.67 6.19 11.97
N PHE A 84 19.95 5.14 11.59
CA PHE A 84 18.79 4.63 12.31
C PHE A 84 19.15 4.06 13.69
N LYS A 85 20.31 3.44 13.84
CA LYS A 85 20.80 2.89 15.12
C LYS A 85 20.86 3.88 16.26
N LYS A 86 20.92 5.19 15.98
CA LYS A 86 20.86 6.23 17.00
C LYS A 86 19.54 6.21 17.78
N TYR A 87 18.49 5.66 17.19
CA TYR A 87 17.15 5.54 17.77
C TYR A 87 16.90 4.21 18.47
N LYS A 88 17.81 3.23 18.31
CA LYS A 88 17.60 1.84 18.71
C LYS A 88 17.19 1.66 20.18
N ASP A 89 17.74 2.47 21.06
CA ASP A 89 17.49 2.44 22.50
C ASP A 89 16.65 3.66 22.95
N GLN A 90 15.89 4.30 22.06
CA GLN A 90 15.11 5.51 22.33
C GLN A 90 13.64 5.41 21.94
N LEU A 91 13.25 4.35 21.21
CA LEU A 91 11.88 4.24 20.68
C LEU A 91 10.84 4.09 21.79
N ASP A 92 11.20 3.50 22.91
CA ASP A 92 10.39 3.45 24.13
C ASP A 92 10.04 4.86 24.63
N ASN A 93 11.04 5.73 24.81
CA ASN A 93 10.86 7.10 25.23
C ASN A 93 10.09 7.93 24.18
N LYS A 94 10.39 7.74 22.88
CA LYS A 94 9.68 8.41 21.80
C LYS A 94 8.21 8.02 21.74
N PHE A 95 7.90 6.75 21.97
CA PHE A 95 6.53 6.28 22.02
C PHE A 95 5.74 6.88 23.19
N ILE A 96 6.35 6.94 24.38
CA ILE A 96 5.74 7.56 25.58
C ILE A 96 5.52 9.06 25.36
N ASN A 97 6.49 9.75 24.74
CA ASN A 97 6.45 11.20 24.52
C ASN A 97 5.71 11.59 23.22
N ALA A 98 5.18 10.62 22.46
CA ALA A 98 4.54 10.84 21.18
C ALA A 98 5.45 11.57 20.17
N GLU A 99 6.72 11.20 20.09
CA GLU A 99 7.67 11.70 19.13
C GLU A 99 7.74 10.77 17.91
N ILE A 100 7.63 11.33 16.69
CA ILE A 100 7.53 10.57 15.43
C ILE A 100 8.70 10.84 14.47
N ASP A 101 9.73 11.50 14.91
CA ASP A 101 10.90 11.87 14.10
C ASP A 101 11.63 10.65 13.50
N PHE A 102 11.62 9.52 14.19
CA PHE A 102 12.14 8.27 13.64
C PHE A 102 11.28 7.73 12.47
N PHE A 103 9.96 7.81 12.61
CA PHE A 103 9.07 7.48 11.50
C PHE A 103 9.33 8.39 10.30
N ASP A 104 9.38 9.71 10.50
CA ASP A 104 9.59 10.66 9.39
C ASP A 104 10.95 10.43 8.71
N LEU A 105 12.01 10.15 9.48
CA LEU A 105 13.33 9.81 8.95
C LEU A 105 13.28 8.55 8.08
N THR A 106 12.70 7.48 8.59
CA THR A 106 12.67 6.17 7.91
C THR A 106 11.71 6.18 6.73
N TYR A 107 10.55 6.84 6.84
CA TYR A 107 9.61 7.01 5.74
C TYR A 107 10.25 7.75 4.55
N ASN A 108 10.87 8.90 4.80
CA ASN A 108 11.56 9.63 3.75
C ASN A 108 12.70 8.81 3.12
N ARG A 109 13.41 8.04 3.95
CA ARG A 109 14.50 7.21 3.47
C ARG A 109 14.01 6.05 2.62
N VAL A 110 12.96 5.33 3.02
CA VAL A 110 12.43 4.20 2.25
C VAL A 110 11.86 4.66 0.91
N GLN A 111 11.16 5.80 0.86
CA GLN A 111 10.66 6.38 -0.40
C GLN A 111 11.82 6.68 -1.36
N LYS A 112 12.90 7.29 -0.85
CA LYS A 112 14.10 7.53 -1.65
C LYS A 112 14.70 6.23 -2.18
N ARG A 113 14.84 5.21 -1.34
CA ARG A 113 15.43 3.91 -1.71
C ARG A 113 14.59 3.12 -2.68
N PHE A 114 13.25 3.20 -2.59
CA PHE A 114 12.37 2.63 -3.60
C PHE A 114 12.56 3.27 -4.97
N ASN A 115 12.65 4.59 -5.03
CA ASN A 115 12.90 5.27 -6.30
C ASN A 115 14.27 4.91 -6.91
N GLU A 116 15.32 4.76 -6.08
CA GLU A 116 16.63 4.31 -6.53
C GLU A 116 16.59 2.86 -7.04
N SER A 117 15.93 1.96 -6.31
CA SER A 117 15.84 0.54 -6.70
C SER A 117 15.00 0.32 -7.97
N LYS A 118 14.00 1.19 -8.23
CA LYS A 118 13.23 1.19 -9.48
C LYS A 118 14.12 1.43 -10.71
N LEU A 119 15.14 2.26 -10.58
CA LEU A 119 16.12 2.46 -11.64
C LEU A 119 17.07 1.27 -11.77
N ILE A 120 17.52 0.70 -10.64
CA ILE A 120 18.48 -0.42 -10.61
C ILE A 120 17.88 -1.65 -11.31
N TYR A 121 16.68 -2.10 -10.92
CA TYR A 121 16.13 -3.32 -11.51
C TYR A 121 15.79 -3.16 -13.00
N LYS A 122 15.35 -1.97 -13.42
CA LYS A 122 15.07 -1.69 -14.84
C LYS A 122 16.35 -1.74 -15.68
N GLU A 123 17.44 -1.18 -15.17
CA GLU A 123 18.74 -1.24 -15.84
C GLU A 123 19.25 -2.68 -15.94
N ILE A 124 19.18 -3.46 -14.85
CA ILE A 124 19.61 -4.86 -14.83
C ILE A 124 18.80 -5.70 -15.84
N LEU A 125 17.46 -5.56 -15.79
CA LEU A 125 16.56 -6.34 -16.66
C LEU A 125 16.52 -5.85 -18.10
N SER A 126 17.19 -4.75 -18.45
CA SER A 126 17.41 -4.36 -19.85
C SER A 126 18.54 -5.16 -20.52
N ASN A 127 19.33 -5.88 -19.76
CA ASN A 127 20.46 -6.67 -20.24
C ASN A 127 20.22 -8.17 -20.04
N PRO A 128 20.68 -9.05 -20.96
CA PRO A 128 20.50 -10.49 -20.81
C PRO A 128 21.29 -11.04 -19.64
N PHE A 129 20.76 -12.08 -19.00
CA PHE A 129 21.48 -12.87 -18.00
C PHE A 129 22.28 -13.98 -18.69
N ASP A 130 23.53 -14.17 -18.23
CA ASP A 130 24.31 -15.35 -18.57
C ASP A 130 24.14 -16.41 -17.46
N TYR A 131 23.30 -17.41 -17.73
CA TYR A 131 23.01 -18.51 -16.79
C TYR A 131 24.14 -19.55 -16.72
N GLN A 132 25.17 -19.47 -17.59
CA GLN A 132 26.33 -20.36 -17.55
C GLN A 132 27.35 -19.93 -16.48
N ILE A 133 27.28 -18.70 -16.01
CA ILE A 133 28.15 -18.21 -14.95
C ILE A 133 27.74 -18.85 -13.62
N ASP A 134 28.64 -19.66 -13.04
CA ASP A 134 28.51 -20.23 -11.70
C ASP A 134 28.79 -19.15 -10.65
N GLU A 135 27.76 -18.76 -9.91
CA GLU A 135 27.85 -17.76 -8.86
C GLU A 135 26.91 -18.10 -7.68
N ASN A 136 27.28 -17.65 -6.49
CA ASN A 136 26.51 -17.90 -5.29
C ASN A 136 25.49 -16.78 -5.02
N PHE A 137 24.28 -17.18 -4.66
CA PHE A 137 23.24 -16.33 -4.13
C PHE A 137 22.89 -16.79 -2.70
N ASN A 138 22.95 -15.87 -1.74
CA ASN A 138 22.52 -16.14 -0.37
C ASN A 138 21.06 -15.74 -0.20
N ALA A 139 20.18 -16.71 -0.02
CA ALA A 139 18.74 -16.53 0.23
C ALA A 139 18.41 -16.41 1.72
N ASP A 140 19.38 -16.53 2.63
CA ASP A 140 19.21 -16.25 4.05
C ASP A 140 19.30 -14.75 4.32
N PHE A 141 18.20 -14.05 4.05
CA PHE A 141 18.13 -12.59 4.17
C PHE A 141 18.28 -12.09 5.62
N GLU A 142 17.98 -12.93 6.61
CA GLU A 142 18.15 -12.57 8.03
C GLU A 142 19.64 -12.41 8.36
N SER A 143 20.47 -13.32 7.85
CA SER A 143 21.92 -13.29 8.10
C SER A 143 22.68 -12.31 7.21
N LEU A 144 22.06 -11.74 6.16
CA LEU A 144 22.73 -10.80 5.27
C LEU A 144 23.07 -9.49 5.97
N ASP A 145 24.29 -8.99 5.70
CA ASP A 145 24.66 -7.61 6.03
C ASP A 145 24.05 -6.61 5.05
N TYR A 146 23.80 -5.38 5.49
CA TYR A 146 23.47 -4.29 4.59
C TYR A 146 24.68 -3.88 3.75
N VAL A 147 24.43 -3.61 2.48
CA VAL A 147 25.46 -3.21 1.51
C VAL A 147 26.00 -1.81 1.82
N LYS A 148 27.26 -1.57 1.42
CA LYS A 148 27.96 -0.32 1.74
C LYS A 148 27.74 0.78 0.69
N ASN A 149 27.52 0.41 -0.55
CA ASN A 149 27.50 1.34 -1.68
C ASN A 149 26.59 0.84 -2.82
N LYS A 150 26.41 1.71 -3.82
CA LYS A 150 25.53 1.46 -4.97
C LYS A 150 25.97 0.21 -5.76
N SER A 151 27.26 0.01 -5.99
CA SER A 151 27.74 -1.15 -6.76
C SER A 151 27.43 -2.49 -6.08
N GLU A 152 27.57 -2.56 -4.74
CA GLU A 152 27.17 -3.74 -3.96
C GLU A 152 25.65 -3.96 -4.00
N MET A 153 24.87 -2.88 -4.03
CA MET A 153 23.40 -2.94 -4.16
C MET A 153 22.98 -3.45 -5.55
N GLU A 154 23.62 -2.95 -6.60
CA GLU A 154 23.40 -3.40 -7.98
C GLU A 154 23.75 -4.88 -8.15
N ASP A 155 24.87 -5.36 -7.57
CA ASP A 155 25.23 -6.79 -7.61
C ASP A 155 24.24 -7.66 -6.83
N ARG A 156 23.76 -7.18 -5.65
CA ARG A 156 22.73 -7.86 -4.89
C ARG A 156 21.43 -8.00 -5.69
N TRP A 157 20.95 -6.91 -6.30
CA TRP A 157 19.78 -6.92 -7.16
C TRP A 157 19.98 -7.84 -8.37
N ARG A 158 21.13 -7.76 -9.03
CA ARG A 158 21.46 -8.59 -10.19
C ARG A 158 21.38 -10.08 -9.86
N LYS A 159 22.03 -10.51 -8.75
CA LYS A 159 22.01 -11.90 -8.32
C LYS A 159 20.61 -12.38 -7.96
N GLN A 160 19.86 -11.57 -7.24
CA GLN A 160 18.48 -11.88 -6.87
C GLN A 160 17.58 -12.01 -8.10
N LEU A 161 17.70 -11.10 -9.06
CA LEU A 161 16.90 -11.12 -10.29
C LEU A 161 17.30 -12.29 -11.19
N LYS A 162 18.60 -12.57 -11.33
CA LYS A 162 19.07 -13.76 -12.04
C LYS A 162 18.52 -15.02 -11.40
N PHE A 163 18.56 -15.14 -10.08
CA PHE A 163 18.01 -16.29 -9.36
C PHE A 163 16.51 -16.46 -9.59
N SER A 164 15.71 -15.39 -9.46
CA SER A 164 14.27 -15.45 -9.68
C SER A 164 13.90 -15.73 -11.14
N SER A 165 14.69 -15.27 -12.09
CA SER A 165 14.44 -15.52 -13.52
C SER A 165 14.79 -16.95 -13.97
N ILE A 166 15.70 -17.65 -13.27
CA ILE A 166 16.07 -19.05 -13.57
C ILE A 166 14.83 -19.97 -13.50
N GLU A 167 13.96 -19.77 -12.52
CA GLU A 167 12.75 -20.58 -12.38
C GLU A 167 11.83 -20.39 -13.61
N SER A 168 11.57 -19.15 -13.98
CA SER A 168 10.77 -18.84 -15.18
C SER A 168 11.42 -19.39 -16.46
N TYR A 169 12.74 -19.25 -16.57
CA TYR A 169 13.51 -19.76 -17.71
C TYR A 169 13.39 -21.29 -17.85
N ASN A 170 13.57 -22.03 -16.75
CA ASN A 170 13.44 -23.49 -16.75
C ASN A 170 12.01 -23.93 -17.06
N ASN A 171 10.99 -23.26 -16.49
CA ASN A 171 9.60 -23.56 -16.78
C ASN A 171 9.26 -23.39 -18.27
N LEU A 172 9.76 -22.32 -18.89
CA LEU A 172 9.58 -22.06 -20.32
C LEU A 172 10.27 -23.13 -21.19
N LEU A 173 11.45 -23.62 -20.80
CA LEU A 173 12.12 -24.72 -21.47
C LEU A 173 11.33 -26.03 -21.39
N GLU A 174 10.85 -26.38 -20.19
CA GLU A 174 10.04 -27.58 -19.99
C GLU A 174 8.70 -27.52 -20.75
N GLU A 175 8.08 -26.34 -20.79
CA GLU A 175 6.84 -26.11 -21.55
C GLU A 175 7.09 -26.30 -23.05
N GLN A 176 8.17 -25.71 -23.57
CA GLN A 176 8.58 -25.90 -24.96
C GLN A 176 8.83 -27.37 -25.32
N GLU A 177 9.53 -28.13 -24.47
CA GLU A 177 9.74 -29.56 -24.68
C GLU A 177 8.42 -30.33 -24.79
N LYS A 178 7.47 -30.02 -23.90
CA LYS A 178 6.11 -30.64 -23.92
C LYS A 178 5.32 -30.29 -25.17
N GLU A 179 5.38 -29.02 -25.61
CA GLU A 179 4.69 -28.59 -26.82
C GLU A 179 5.29 -29.21 -28.09
N LEU A 180 6.62 -29.33 -28.17
CA LEU A 180 7.29 -30.01 -29.28
C LEU A 180 6.88 -31.51 -29.42
N ASP A 181 6.62 -32.17 -28.28
CA ASP A 181 6.17 -33.58 -28.26
C ASP A 181 4.68 -33.72 -28.63
N ASN A 182 3.84 -32.72 -28.38
CA ASN A 182 2.40 -32.78 -28.52
C ASN A 182 1.86 -32.12 -29.80
N ASP A 183 2.54 -31.10 -30.33
CA ASP A 183 2.14 -30.33 -31.50
C ASP A 183 3.26 -30.20 -32.52
N SER A 184 3.13 -30.96 -33.61
CA SER A 184 4.08 -30.94 -34.72
C SER A 184 4.14 -29.62 -35.49
N THR A 185 3.25 -28.69 -35.19
CA THR A 185 3.22 -27.33 -35.79
C THR A 185 3.84 -26.27 -34.87
N TYR A 186 4.21 -26.67 -33.65
CA TYR A 186 4.85 -25.76 -32.72
C TYR A 186 6.21 -25.28 -33.25
N VAL A 187 6.44 -23.98 -33.15
CA VAL A 187 7.70 -23.37 -33.58
C VAL A 187 8.61 -23.21 -32.36
N GLU A 188 9.73 -23.93 -32.40
CA GLU A 188 10.74 -23.89 -31.34
C GLU A 188 11.33 -22.48 -31.20
N LYS A 189 11.29 -21.95 -29.96
CA LYS A 189 11.96 -20.70 -29.59
C LYS A 189 13.44 -20.97 -29.33
N SER A 190 14.30 -20.08 -29.76
CA SER A 190 15.70 -20.12 -29.40
C SER A 190 15.93 -19.88 -27.89
N ILE A 191 17.05 -20.34 -27.38
CA ILE A 191 17.48 -20.09 -25.99
C ILE A 191 17.48 -18.60 -25.64
N SER A 192 17.85 -17.74 -26.60
CA SER A 192 17.84 -16.28 -26.42
C SER A 192 16.43 -15.72 -26.32
N GLU A 193 15.46 -16.24 -27.07
CA GLU A 193 14.07 -15.82 -26.99
C GLU A 193 13.45 -16.23 -25.64
N ILE A 194 13.76 -17.42 -25.14
CA ILE A 194 13.31 -17.90 -23.82
C ILE A 194 13.91 -17.05 -22.70
N GLU A 195 15.19 -16.67 -22.81
CA GLU A 195 15.83 -15.75 -21.86
C GLU A 195 15.15 -14.38 -21.82
N ILE A 196 14.87 -13.80 -22.98
CA ILE A 196 14.16 -12.52 -23.10
C ILE A 196 12.78 -12.62 -22.44
N GLU A 197 12.01 -13.65 -22.74
CA GLU A 197 10.66 -13.85 -22.19
C GLU A 197 10.68 -14.01 -20.65
N SER A 198 11.63 -14.79 -20.14
CA SER A 198 11.84 -14.95 -18.69
C SER A 198 12.15 -13.62 -17.98
N ARG A 199 13.01 -12.82 -18.59
CA ARG A 199 13.43 -11.52 -18.07
C ARG A 199 12.30 -10.48 -18.16
N GLU A 200 11.53 -10.47 -19.24
CA GLU A 200 10.34 -9.64 -19.40
C GLU A 200 9.25 -9.99 -18.38
N SER A 201 9.05 -11.29 -18.08
CA SER A 201 8.16 -11.75 -17.02
C SER A 201 8.59 -11.21 -15.65
N SER A 202 9.89 -11.27 -15.34
CA SER A 202 10.46 -10.71 -14.12
C SER A 202 10.25 -9.18 -14.04
N LEU A 203 10.44 -8.48 -15.16
CA LEU A 203 10.22 -7.03 -15.25
C LEU A 203 8.74 -6.67 -15.01
N LYS A 204 7.83 -7.43 -15.59
CA LYS A 204 6.39 -7.24 -15.41
C LYS A 204 6.00 -7.42 -13.95
N THR A 205 6.43 -8.50 -13.31
CA THR A 205 6.17 -8.79 -11.90
C THR A 205 6.69 -7.67 -10.99
N LEU A 206 7.91 -7.17 -11.25
CA LEU A 206 8.45 -6.06 -10.46
C LEU A 206 7.68 -4.75 -10.69
N ASN A 207 7.32 -4.43 -11.92
CA ASN A 207 6.53 -3.24 -12.19
C ASN A 207 5.18 -3.29 -11.44
N GLU A 208 4.46 -4.42 -11.48
CA GLU A 208 3.20 -4.62 -10.75
C GLU A 208 3.41 -4.48 -9.22
N MET A 209 4.51 -5.02 -8.69
CA MET A 209 4.85 -4.87 -7.27
C MET A 209 5.15 -3.41 -6.90
N TYR A 210 5.89 -2.68 -7.73
CA TYR A 210 6.20 -1.27 -7.47
C TYR A 210 4.99 -0.36 -7.64
N ASP A 211 4.09 -0.66 -8.60
CA ASP A 211 2.79 0.02 -8.71
C ASP A 211 1.96 -0.15 -7.43
N PHE A 212 1.95 -1.36 -6.85
CA PHE A 212 1.33 -1.61 -5.55
C PHE A 212 1.99 -0.79 -4.42
N TYR A 213 3.31 -0.70 -4.38
CA TYR A 213 4.02 0.11 -3.36
C TYR A 213 3.75 1.61 -3.51
N GLU A 214 3.56 2.11 -4.73
CA GLU A 214 3.18 3.51 -4.99
C GLU A 214 1.76 3.83 -4.48
N ASP A 215 0.89 2.84 -4.40
CA ASP A 215 -0.47 2.98 -3.86
C ASP A 215 -0.51 2.94 -2.31
N ILE A 216 0.57 2.52 -1.63
CA ILE A 216 0.66 2.55 -0.16
C ILE A 216 0.74 3.99 0.32
N THR A 217 -0.28 4.42 1.05
CA THR A 217 -0.37 5.79 1.57
C THR A 217 0.60 6.03 2.75
N ARG A 218 0.90 7.29 3.06
CA ARG A 218 1.66 7.63 4.27
C ARG A 218 0.98 7.10 5.55
N SER A 219 -0.37 7.05 5.57
CA SER A 219 -1.13 6.49 6.69
C SER A 219 -0.91 4.98 6.86
N ASP A 220 -0.75 4.23 5.76
CA ASP A 220 -0.42 2.81 5.80
C ASP A 220 1.00 2.61 6.32
N TRP A 221 1.98 3.39 5.83
CA TRP A 221 3.35 3.37 6.34
C TRP A 221 3.42 3.70 7.84
N PHE A 222 2.60 4.66 8.29
CA PHE A 222 2.50 4.99 9.70
C PHE A 222 1.86 3.85 10.51
N SER A 223 0.91 3.12 9.93
CA SER A 223 0.34 1.92 10.56
C SER A 223 1.39 0.81 10.75
N PHE A 224 2.30 0.60 9.80
CA PHE A 224 3.41 -0.34 9.98
C PHE A 224 4.32 0.07 11.14
N TYR A 225 4.63 1.37 11.24
CA TYR A 225 5.40 1.90 12.36
C TYR A 225 4.70 1.66 13.70
N ILE A 226 3.43 2.01 13.82
CA ILE A 226 2.64 1.83 15.05
C ILE A 226 2.53 0.33 15.40
N ASN A 227 2.27 -0.52 14.43
CA ASN A 227 2.12 -1.95 14.68
C ASN A 227 3.42 -2.60 15.17
N SER A 228 4.60 -2.10 14.79
CA SER A 228 5.86 -2.60 15.36
C SER A 228 5.96 -2.41 16.90
N PHE A 229 5.25 -1.43 17.47
CA PHE A 229 5.11 -1.25 18.92
C PHE A 229 3.99 -2.13 19.50
N VAL A 230 2.84 -2.14 18.86
CA VAL A 230 1.63 -2.82 19.34
C VAL A 230 1.84 -4.32 19.41
N GLU A 231 2.47 -4.93 18.42
CA GLU A 231 2.77 -6.36 18.35
C GLU A 231 3.75 -6.83 19.45
N GLN A 232 4.56 -5.91 20.02
CA GLN A 232 5.38 -6.25 21.17
C GLN A 232 4.56 -6.54 22.44
N TYR A 233 3.31 -6.07 22.51
CA TYR A 233 2.41 -6.38 23.62
C TYR A 233 1.78 -7.77 23.45
N ASP A 234 1.20 -8.03 22.29
CA ASP A 234 0.53 -9.27 21.96
C ASP A 234 0.45 -9.43 20.43
N PRO A 235 0.78 -10.60 19.86
CA PRO A 235 0.70 -10.83 18.40
C PRO A 235 -0.72 -10.75 17.83
N HIS A 236 -1.76 -10.69 18.68
CA HIS A 236 -3.16 -10.53 18.25
C HIS A 236 -3.68 -9.10 18.37
N THR A 237 -2.90 -8.19 18.94
CA THR A 237 -3.27 -6.78 19.05
C THR A 237 -2.71 -6.03 17.84
N ILE A 238 -3.62 -5.43 17.04
CA ILE A 238 -3.27 -4.75 15.80
C ILE A 238 -3.95 -3.38 15.77
N TYR A 239 -3.22 -2.37 15.36
CA TYR A 239 -3.78 -1.08 15.00
C TYR A 239 -4.19 -1.08 13.52
N TYR A 240 -5.42 -0.74 13.25
CA TYR A 240 -5.93 -0.45 11.91
C TYR A 240 -6.12 1.06 11.74
N ASN A 241 -5.57 1.64 10.67
CA ASN A 241 -6.00 2.98 10.27
C ASN A 241 -7.48 2.96 9.85
N PRO A 242 -8.16 4.12 9.75
CA PRO A 242 -9.59 4.16 9.46
C PRO A 242 -9.99 3.35 8.22
N GLU A 243 -9.22 3.43 7.15
CA GLU A 243 -9.50 2.71 5.90
C GLU A 243 -9.34 1.19 6.04
N ALA A 244 -8.30 0.74 6.73
CA ALA A 244 -8.09 -0.68 7.02
C ALA A 244 -9.16 -1.21 7.98
N LYS A 245 -9.59 -0.39 8.96
CA LYS A 245 -10.70 -0.72 9.88
C LYS A 245 -12.01 -0.88 9.12
N ASP A 246 -12.33 0.02 8.20
CA ASP A 246 -13.52 -0.08 7.39
C ASP A 246 -13.54 -1.35 6.55
N ARG A 247 -12.39 -1.73 5.95
CA ARG A 247 -12.25 -3.00 5.23
C ARG A 247 -12.48 -4.19 6.15
N PHE A 248 -11.83 -4.20 7.31
CA PHE A 248 -11.99 -5.26 8.31
C PHE A 248 -13.45 -5.42 8.77
N ASP A 249 -14.15 -4.32 9.05
CA ASP A 249 -15.55 -4.33 9.48
C ASP A 249 -16.48 -4.89 8.41
N VAL A 250 -16.21 -4.53 7.15
CA VAL A 250 -16.94 -5.07 6.00
C VAL A 250 -16.70 -6.59 5.88
N ASP A 251 -15.46 -7.04 5.98
CA ASP A 251 -15.11 -8.46 5.87
C ASP A 251 -15.73 -9.29 7.02
N MET A 252 -15.73 -8.76 8.23
CA MET A 252 -16.29 -9.42 9.41
C MET A 252 -17.84 -9.40 9.43
N SER A 253 -18.46 -8.31 9.00
CA SER A 253 -19.92 -8.18 9.01
C SER A 253 -20.60 -8.76 7.79
N GLY A 254 -19.86 -8.99 6.71
CA GLY A 254 -20.41 -9.36 5.41
C GLY A 254 -21.31 -8.29 4.77
N ASN A 255 -21.38 -7.10 5.37
CA ASN A 255 -22.20 -5.98 4.89
C ASN A 255 -21.39 -5.11 3.92
N TYR A 256 -21.44 -5.45 2.64
CA TYR A 256 -20.79 -4.66 1.59
C TYR A 256 -21.65 -3.45 1.23
N ALA A 257 -21.21 -2.26 1.65
CA ALA A 257 -21.80 -0.99 1.18
C ALA A 257 -21.09 -0.54 -0.10
N GLY A 258 -21.51 -1.07 -1.25
CA GLY A 258 -20.89 -0.76 -2.53
C GLY A 258 -21.60 -1.47 -3.68
N ILE A 259 -20.97 -1.48 -4.84
CA ILE A 259 -21.52 -2.04 -6.07
C ILE A 259 -21.58 -3.59 -6.12
N GLY A 260 -20.93 -4.29 -5.19
CA GLY A 260 -20.90 -5.76 -5.18
C GLY A 260 -19.95 -6.33 -6.23
N ALA A 261 -18.82 -5.68 -6.46
CA ALA A 261 -17.75 -6.15 -7.33
C ALA A 261 -16.39 -5.99 -6.67
N ARG A 262 -15.44 -6.88 -6.97
CA ARG A 262 -14.03 -6.73 -6.62
C ARG A 262 -13.31 -6.05 -7.78
N LEU A 263 -12.51 -5.05 -7.45
CA LEU A 263 -11.78 -4.24 -8.41
C LEU A 263 -10.28 -4.48 -8.23
N SER A 264 -9.54 -4.41 -9.33
CA SER A 264 -8.07 -4.46 -9.34
C SER A 264 -7.52 -3.34 -10.22
N LYS A 265 -6.44 -2.71 -9.79
CA LYS A 265 -5.69 -1.77 -10.62
C LYS A 265 -4.70 -2.55 -11.46
N LYS A 266 -4.73 -2.34 -12.78
CA LYS A 266 -3.73 -2.82 -13.73
C LYS A 266 -3.19 -1.61 -14.50
N PHE A 267 -1.93 -1.26 -14.21
CA PHE A 267 -1.30 -0.03 -14.71
C PHE A 267 -2.09 1.22 -14.31
N ASP A 268 -2.63 1.93 -15.28
CA ASP A 268 -3.44 3.14 -15.12
C ASP A 268 -4.96 2.90 -15.07
N LYS A 269 -5.41 1.62 -15.11
CA LYS A 269 -6.83 1.23 -15.25
C LYS A 269 -7.33 0.47 -14.05
N ILE A 270 -8.60 0.69 -13.72
CA ILE A 270 -9.30 -0.07 -12.68
C ILE A 270 -10.27 -1.02 -13.37
N GLU A 271 -10.04 -2.32 -13.20
CA GLU A 271 -10.76 -3.42 -13.84
C GLU A 271 -11.60 -4.17 -12.83
N VAL A 272 -12.78 -4.64 -13.27
CA VAL A 272 -13.63 -5.55 -12.51
C VAL A 272 -13.06 -6.96 -12.64
N VAL A 273 -12.62 -7.55 -11.52
CA VAL A 273 -12.01 -8.89 -11.49
C VAL A 273 -12.94 -9.96 -10.96
N GLU A 274 -13.99 -9.56 -10.23
CA GLU A 274 -14.99 -10.50 -9.68
C GLU A 274 -16.31 -9.79 -9.42
N ILE A 275 -17.42 -10.47 -9.69
CA ILE A 275 -18.77 -10.05 -9.30
C ILE A 275 -19.21 -10.88 -8.09
N ILE A 276 -19.53 -10.19 -7.00
CA ILE A 276 -19.94 -10.85 -5.75
C ILE A 276 -21.38 -11.34 -5.87
N SER A 277 -21.55 -12.66 -5.76
CA SER A 277 -22.87 -13.29 -5.86
C SER A 277 -23.86 -12.71 -4.84
N GLY A 278 -25.07 -12.34 -5.31
CA GLY A 278 -26.09 -11.70 -4.48
C GLY A 278 -25.86 -10.21 -4.23
N GLY A 279 -24.76 -9.63 -4.70
CA GLY A 279 -24.48 -8.19 -4.63
C GLY A 279 -25.31 -7.35 -5.62
N PRO A 280 -25.23 -6.00 -5.51
CA PRO A 280 -25.97 -5.12 -6.44
C PRO A 280 -25.63 -5.36 -7.91
N ALA A 281 -24.36 -5.39 -8.30
CA ALA A 281 -23.93 -5.63 -9.68
C ALA A 281 -24.39 -6.99 -10.19
N TRP A 282 -24.32 -8.04 -9.37
CA TRP A 282 -24.79 -9.37 -9.73
C TRP A 282 -26.30 -9.40 -10.03
N ARG A 283 -27.11 -8.70 -9.20
CA ARG A 283 -28.55 -8.66 -9.39
C ARG A 283 -28.98 -7.91 -10.64
N GLN A 284 -28.23 -6.88 -11.02
CA GLN A 284 -28.50 -6.10 -12.23
C GLN A 284 -27.99 -6.79 -13.50
N ASN A 285 -26.99 -7.65 -13.39
CA ASN A 285 -26.37 -8.42 -14.49
C ASN A 285 -25.92 -7.54 -15.68
N LEU A 286 -25.44 -6.33 -15.39
CA LEU A 286 -24.97 -5.36 -16.38
C LEU A 286 -23.48 -5.10 -16.31
N LEU A 287 -22.83 -5.43 -15.17
CA LEU A 287 -21.39 -5.34 -14.97
C LEU A 287 -20.78 -6.73 -15.21
N GLU A 288 -19.63 -6.79 -15.89
CA GLU A 288 -18.95 -8.02 -16.25
C GLU A 288 -17.49 -8.00 -15.78
N VAL A 289 -16.92 -9.19 -15.56
CA VAL A 289 -15.50 -9.34 -15.30
C VAL A 289 -14.72 -8.93 -16.55
N GLY A 290 -13.71 -8.07 -16.38
CA GLY A 290 -12.93 -7.48 -17.46
C GLY A 290 -13.42 -6.07 -17.88
N ASP A 291 -14.56 -5.60 -17.36
CA ASP A 291 -14.99 -4.20 -17.57
C ASP A 291 -14.00 -3.24 -16.90
N ILE A 292 -13.67 -2.14 -17.59
CA ILE A 292 -12.77 -1.10 -17.08
C ILE A 292 -13.59 0.11 -16.67
N ILE A 293 -13.41 0.60 -15.44
CA ILE A 293 -14.09 1.79 -14.96
C ILE A 293 -13.26 3.01 -15.35
N LEU A 294 -13.84 3.91 -16.14
CA LEU A 294 -13.19 5.13 -16.61
C LEU A 294 -13.50 6.33 -15.74
N LYS A 295 -14.78 6.48 -15.34
CA LYS A 295 -15.27 7.61 -14.53
C LYS A 295 -16.30 7.15 -13.51
N VAL A 296 -16.44 7.93 -12.47
CA VAL A 296 -17.44 7.75 -11.40
C VAL A 296 -18.19 9.06 -11.18
N ARG A 297 -19.51 8.98 -10.99
CA ARG A 297 -20.38 10.10 -10.68
C ARG A 297 -21.44 9.67 -9.69
N GLN A 298 -21.79 10.55 -8.74
CA GLN A 298 -22.93 10.32 -7.87
C GLN A 298 -24.24 10.60 -8.61
N ASN A 299 -25.32 9.99 -8.21
CA ASN A 299 -26.60 10.06 -8.96
C ASN A 299 -27.25 11.47 -8.96
N ASP A 300 -26.88 12.29 -7.99
CA ASP A 300 -27.37 13.66 -7.80
C ASP A 300 -26.45 14.73 -8.44
N GLU A 301 -25.38 14.31 -9.08
CA GLU A 301 -24.41 15.16 -9.77
C GLU A 301 -24.71 15.25 -11.27
N ASP A 302 -24.38 16.40 -11.87
CA ASP A 302 -24.46 16.57 -13.32
C ASP A 302 -23.36 15.78 -14.05
N GLU A 303 -23.57 15.46 -15.33
CA GLU A 303 -22.61 14.69 -16.14
C GLU A 303 -21.21 15.37 -16.22
N SER A 304 -21.18 16.70 -16.15
CA SER A 304 -19.94 17.50 -16.11
C SER A 304 -19.11 17.29 -14.82
N GLU A 305 -19.72 16.77 -13.76
CA GLU A 305 -19.10 16.51 -12.46
C GLU A 305 -18.48 15.10 -12.35
N SER A 306 -18.57 14.31 -13.44
CA SER A 306 -17.96 12.98 -13.49
C SER A 306 -16.45 13.00 -13.24
N THR A 307 -16.00 12.29 -12.21
CA THR A 307 -14.59 12.20 -11.86
C THR A 307 -13.91 11.06 -12.63
N SER A 308 -12.84 11.36 -13.36
CA SER A 308 -12.00 10.31 -13.97
C SER A 308 -11.19 9.61 -12.92
N ILE A 309 -11.19 8.26 -12.98
CA ILE A 309 -10.41 7.42 -12.05
C ILE A 309 -9.21 6.73 -12.74
N LEU A 310 -8.91 7.08 -13.98
CA LEU A 310 -7.72 6.60 -14.68
C LEU A 310 -6.46 7.13 -13.99
N GLY A 311 -5.51 6.23 -13.71
CA GLY A 311 -4.28 6.53 -12.98
C GLY A 311 -4.44 6.74 -11.47
N MET A 312 -5.68 6.83 -10.98
CA MET A 312 -5.96 7.04 -9.55
C MET A 312 -5.55 5.80 -8.73
N PRO A 313 -5.05 5.97 -7.48
CA PRO A 313 -4.90 4.86 -6.54
C PRO A 313 -6.24 4.14 -6.34
N ILE A 314 -6.19 2.81 -6.27
CA ILE A 314 -7.42 2.00 -6.14
C ILE A 314 -8.23 2.33 -4.89
N SER A 315 -7.56 2.68 -3.79
CA SER A 315 -8.20 3.12 -2.54
C SER A 315 -9.10 4.35 -2.74
N ASP A 316 -8.61 5.33 -3.51
CA ASP A 316 -9.34 6.57 -3.75
C ASP A 316 -10.50 6.38 -4.74
N ALA A 317 -10.29 5.59 -5.78
CA ALA A 317 -11.36 5.21 -6.69
C ALA A 317 -12.48 4.43 -5.97
N VAL A 318 -12.11 3.50 -5.08
CA VAL A 318 -13.08 2.75 -4.27
C VAL A 318 -13.87 3.66 -3.32
N LYS A 319 -13.27 4.72 -2.76
CA LYS A 319 -13.99 5.72 -1.96
C LYS A 319 -15.09 6.43 -2.76
N LEU A 320 -14.81 6.75 -4.02
CA LEU A 320 -15.81 7.38 -4.91
C LEU A 320 -16.93 6.41 -5.29
N ILE A 321 -16.60 5.13 -5.50
CA ILE A 321 -17.55 4.08 -5.89
C ILE A 321 -18.41 3.63 -4.71
N LYS A 322 -17.85 3.55 -3.49
CA LYS A 322 -18.59 3.25 -2.26
C LYS A 322 -19.51 4.40 -1.87
N GLY A 323 -20.49 4.09 -1.05
CA GLY A 323 -21.40 5.10 -0.50
C GLY A 323 -22.50 4.49 0.35
N PRO A 324 -23.40 5.29 0.96
CA PRO A 324 -24.46 4.81 1.82
C PRO A 324 -25.36 3.79 1.10
N LYS A 325 -25.79 2.76 1.83
CA LYS A 325 -26.71 1.75 1.31
C LYS A 325 -27.99 2.40 0.75
N GLY A 326 -28.37 2.00 -0.45
CA GLY A 326 -29.57 2.50 -1.12
C GLY A 326 -29.34 3.72 -2.02
N THR A 327 -28.15 4.33 -1.99
CA THR A 327 -27.78 5.38 -2.95
C THR A 327 -27.38 4.78 -4.30
N ASN A 328 -27.40 5.60 -5.34
CA ASN A 328 -26.94 5.19 -6.67
C ASN A 328 -25.56 5.78 -6.98
N VAL A 329 -24.76 5.04 -7.73
CA VAL A 329 -23.54 5.51 -8.36
C VAL A 329 -23.64 5.26 -9.87
N ILE A 330 -23.13 6.16 -10.67
CA ILE A 330 -23.05 6.03 -12.12
C ILE A 330 -21.58 5.81 -12.49
N LEU A 331 -21.32 4.69 -13.18
CA LEU A 331 -20.00 4.30 -13.64
C LEU A 331 -19.96 4.42 -15.15
N THR A 332 -19.00 5.19 -15.68
CA THR A 332 -18.68 5.13 -17.10
C THR A 332 -17.69 3.99 -17.29
N LEU A 333 -18.12 2.96 -18.02
CA LEU A 333 -17.37 1.73 -18.24
C LEU A 333 -16.91 1.62 -19.68
N LYS A 334 -15.73 1.04 -19.88
CA LYS A 334 -15.34 0.42 -21.14
C LYS A 334 -15.55 -1.07 -21.01
N LYS A 335 -16.51 -1.60 -21.74
CA LYS A 335 -16.86 -3.01 -21.78
C LYS A 335 -15.73 -3.83 -22.42
N VAL A 336 -15.76 -5.16 -22.22
CA VAL A 336 -14.79 -6.09 -22.78
C VAL A 336 -14.75 -6.03 -24.32
N ASP A 337 -15.89 -5.77 -24.98
CA ASP A 337 -16.01 -5.59 -26.44
C ASP A 337 -15.54 -4.22 -26.93
N GLY A 338 -15.21 -3.30 -26.00
CA GLY A 338 -14.70 -1.95 -26.29
C GLY A 338 -15.75 -0.86 -26.28
N GLU A 339 -17.05 -1.17 -26.13
CA GLU A 339 -18.11 -0.18 -26.01
C GLU A 339 -17.95 0.64 -24.72
N ILE A 340 -18.30 1.95 -24.79
CA ILE A 340 -18.31 2.81 -23.62
C ILE A 340 -19.76 3.08 -23.23
N VAL A 341 -20.12 2.71 -21.99
CA VAL A 341 -21.47 2.82 -21.47
C VAL A 341 -21.51 3.44 -20.07
N ASP A 342 -22.57 4.16 -19.75
CA ASP A 342 -22.87 4.59 -18.39
C ASP A 342 -23.80 3.58 -17.73
N LEU A 343 -23.40 3.07 -16.57
CA LEU A 343 -24.14 2.12 -15.78
C LEU A 343 -24.49 2.68 -14.41
N THR A 344 -25.76 2.74 -14.09
CA THR A 344 -26.25 3.12 -12.75
C THR A 344 -26.37 1.89 -11.87
N ILE A 345 -25.66 1.87 -10.73
CA ILE A 345 -25.73 0.78 -9.75
C ILE A 345 -26.27 1.32 -8.43
N LYS A 346 -27.29 0.66 -7.89
CA LYS A 346 -27.79 0.94 -6.52
C LYS A 346 -26.94 0.17 -5.51
N ARG A 347 -26.31 0.91 -4.58
CA ARG A 347 -25.45 0.34 -3.52
C ARG A 347 -26.21 -0.42 -2.47
#